data_264dd50a583ac890e228ec029f435e1f
#
_entry.id   264dd50a583ac890e228ec029f435e1f
#
_cell.length_a   1.000
_cell.length_b   1.000
_cell.length_c   1.000
_cell.angle_alpha   90.00
_cell.angle_beta   90.00
_cell.angle_gamma   90.00
#
_symmetry.space_group_name_H-M   'P 1'
#
loop_
_entity.id
_entity.type
_entity.pdbx_description
1 polymer ?
#
loop_
_entity_poly.entity_id
_entity_poly.type
_entity_poly.pdbx_seq_one_letter_code
_entity_poly.pdbx_strand_id
1 'polypeptide(L)'
;MIYSKSNKPLIRLLSNLKSQERLIYSAITCSVLNKFFDLAPPVLIGISVDVVVRKESSWLGTIGFNTVPDQLLALAVISFFIWSAESFFEYLYGLMWRNLAQRTQHYLRIKAYDHLQKLEMTFFESDNTGRLMTVLNDDI
;
A
#
# COMPACT_ATOMS: atom_id res chain seq x y z
N MET A 1 23.50 11.67 -21.33
CA MET A 1 24.21 12.64 -20.51
C MET A 1 23.29 13.83 -20.23
N ILE A 2 22.37 13.73 -19.26
CA ILE A 2 21.61 14.89 -18.76
C ILE A 2 21.56 14.71 -17.24
N TYR A 3 22.54 15.30 -16.58
CA TYR A 3 22.60 15.44 -15.13
C TYR A 3 21.65 16.57 -14.75
N SER A 4 20.39 16.24 -14.46
CA SER A 4 19.47 17.19 -13.85
C SER A 4 19.92 17.44 -12.41
N LYS A 5 20.44 18.65 -12.19
CA LYS A 5 20.97 19.19 -10.93
C LYS A 5 19.80 19.54 -9.99
N SER A 6 19.01 18.56 -9.59
CA SER A 6 18.01 18.74 -8.53
C SER A 6 18.65 18.43 -7.18
N ASN A 7 18.79 19.44 -6.35
CA ASN A 7 19.38 19.37 -5.00
C ASN A 7 18.51 18.57 -3.98
N LYS A 8 17.45 17.91 -4.44
CA LYS A 8 16.55 17.14 -3.57
C LYS A 8 16.70 15.65 -3.86
N PRO A 9 17.32 14.87 -2.97
CA PRO A 9 17.55 13.42 -3.17
C PRO A 9 16.25 12.66 -3.44
N LEU A 10 15.14 13.05 -2.83
CA LEU A 10 13.82 12.46 -3.06
C LEU A 10 13.33 12.60 -4.50
N ILE A 11 13.55 13.76 -5.15
CA ILE A 11 13.14 13.97 -6.54
C ILE A 11 13.95 13.09 -7.49
N ARG A 12 15.22 12.84 -7.19
CA ARG A 12 16.05 11.91 -7.97
C ARG A 12 15.59 10.47 -7.82
N LEU A 13 15.19 10.06 -6.62
CA LEU A 13 14.60 8.73 -6.38
C LEU A 13 13.28 8.57 -7.13
N LEU A 14 12.38 9.55 -7.03
CA LEU A 14 11.09 9.54 -7.74
C LEU A 14 11.26 9.53 -9.27
N SER A 15 12.24 10.27 -9.80
CA SER A 15 12.57 10.25 -11.24
C SER A 15 13.03 8.87 -11.73
N ASN A 16 13.74 8.11 -10.90
CA ASN A 16 14.16 6.76 -11.23
C ASN A 16 13.02 5.72 -11.14
N LEU A 17 11.97 6.02 -10.38
CA LEU A 17 10.77 5.18 -10.27
C LEU A 17 9.82 5.29 -11.48
N LYS A 18 10.05 6.24 -12.41
CA LYS A 18 9.27 6.37 -13.65
C LYS A 18 9.15 5.07 -14.44
N SER A 19 10.17 4.22 -14.39
CA SER A 19 10.12 2.87 -15.02
C SER A 19 9.08 1.95 -14.40
N GLN A 20 8.52 2.27 -13.23
CA GLN A 20 7.57 1.44 -12.47
C GLN A 20 6.22 2.16 -12.25
N GLU A 21 5.89 3.14 -13.09
CA GLU A 21 4.66 3.94 -12.96
C GLU A 21 3.40 3.07 -12.85
N ARG A 22 3.27 2.02 -13.66
CA ARG A 22 2.12 1.11 -13.63
C ARG A 22 1.94 0.42 -12.28
N LEU A 23 3.04 -0.02 -11.67
CA LEU A 23 3.01 -0.65 -10.35
C LEU A 23 2.62 0.35 -9.26
N ILE A 24 3.12 1.58 -9.36
CA ILE A 24 2.78 2.66 -8.42
C ILE A 24 1.30 3.02 -8.52
N TYR A 25 0.79 3.24 -9.74
CA TYR A 25 -0.63 3.56 -9.93
C TYR A 25 -1.55 2.42 -9.45
N SER A 26 -1.21 1.17 -9.74
CA SER A 26 -2.00 0.04 -9.25
C SER A 26 -1.97 -0.08 -7.73
N ALA A 27 -0.81 0.12 -7.10
CA ALA A 27 -0.68 0.11 -5.65
C ALA A 27 -1.50 1.24 -4.99
N ILE A 28 -1.46 2.45 -5.56
CA ILE A 28 -2.25 3.60 -5.08
C ILE A 28 -3.75 3.29 -5.24
N THR A 29 -4.17 2.79 -6.39
CA THR A 29 -5.58 2.45 -6.64
C THR A 29 -6.09 1.41 -5.65
N CYS A 30 -5.33 0.32 -5.45
CA CYS A 30 -5.69 -0.70 -4.45
C CYS A 30 -5.72 -0.12 -3.02
N SER A 31 -4.79 0.77 -2.66
CA SER A 31 -4.78 1.43 -1.35
C SER A 31 -6.01 2.31 -1.15
N VAL A 32 -6.41 3.06 -2.18
CA VAL A 32 -7.61 3.91 -2.12
C VAL A 32 -8.87 3.05 -2.00
N LEU A 33 -8.99 1.97 -2.80
CA LEU A 33 -10.12 1.04 -2.70
C LEU A 33 -10.21 0.39 -1.31
N ASN A 34 -9.07 -0.05 -0.74
CA ASN A 34 -9.06 -0.58 0.62
C ASN A 34 -9.60 0.45 1.62
N LYS A 35 -9.21 1.72 1.51
CA LYS A 35 -9.72 2.78 2.39
C LYS A 35 -11.21 3.05 2.26
N PHE A 36 -11.81 2.80 1.10
CA PHE A 36 -13.26 2.82 0.97
C PHE A 36 -13.95 1.72 1.79
N PHE A 37 -13.38 0.52 1.79
CA PHE A 37 -13.91 -0.60 2.60
C PHE A 37 -13.70 -0.36 4.10
N ASP A 38 -12.62 0.28 4.53
CA ASP A 38 -12.37 0.70 5.92
C ASP A 38 -13.48 1.60 6.49
N LEU A 39 -14.22 2.33 5.64
CA LEU A 39 -15.33 3.17 6.05
C LEU A 39 -16.65 2.40 6.23
N ALA A 40 -16.71 1.14 5.80
CA ALA A 40 -17.93 0.34 5.88
C ALA A 40 -18.37 -0.02 7.30
N PRO A 41 -17.49 -0.38 8.27
CA PRO A 41 -17.93 -0.77 9.61
C PRO A 41 -18.82 0.26 10.33
N PRO A 42 -18.51 1.58 10.37
CA PRO A 42 -19.41 2.56 10.96
C PRO A 42 -20.79 2.61 10.31
N VAL A 43 -20.84 2.46 8.97
CA VAL A 43 -22.08 2.45 8.20
C VAL A 43 -22.89 1.20 8.53
N LEU A 44 -22.26 0.02 8.60
CA LEU A 44 -22.91 -1.25 8.95
C LEU A 44 -23.48 -1.22 10.37
N ILE A 45 -22.77 -0.60 11.32
CA ILE A 45 -23.27 -0.38 12.68
C ILE A 45 -24.52 0.50 12.63
N GLY A 46 -24.49 1.59 11.88
CA GLY A 46 -25.66 2.47 11.72
C GLY A 46 -26.88 1.73 11.15
N ILE A 47 -26.70 0.90 10.13
CA ILE A 47 -27.75 0.07 9.55
C ILE A 47 -28.24 -0.98 10.56
N SER A 48 -27.35 -1.60 11.33
CA SER A 48 -27.72 -2.57 12.38
C SER A 48 -28.64 -1.93 13.43
N VAL A 49 -28.31 -0.72 13.88
CA VAL A 49 -29.14 0.03 14.83
C VAL A 49 -30.50 0.35 14.21
N ASP A 50 -30.53 0.77 12.93
CA ASP A 50 -31.78 1.08 12.23
C ASP A 50 -32.69 -0.16 12.14
N VAL A 51 -32.15 -1.34 11.87
CA VAL A 51 -32.87 -2.63 11.83
C VAL A 51 -33.48 -2.95 13.20
N VAL A 52 -32.71 -2.77 14.28
CA VAL A 52 -33.21 -3.10 15.64
C VAL A 52 -34.26 -2.12 16.11
N VAL A 53 -34.12 -0.82 15.82
CA VAL A 53 -35.01 0.24 16.29
C VAL A 53 -36.27 0.31 15.45
N ARG A 54 -36.16 0.31 14.12
CA ARG A 54 -37.28 0.54 13.20
C ARG A 54 -37.93 -0.75 12.67
N LYS A 55 -37.28 -1.90 12.90
CA LYS A 55 -37.79 -3.22 12.48
C LYS A 55 -38.20 -3.22 10.99
N GLU A 56 -39.49 -3.42 10.73
CA GLU A 56 -40.06 -3.49 9.35
C GLU A 56 -39.95 -2.18 8.57
N SER A 57 -39.88 -1.03 9.25
CA SER A 57 -39.72 0.28 8.63
C SER A 57 -38.26 0.72 8.45
N SER A 58 -37.29 -0.16 8.68
CA SER A 58 -35.87 0.08 8.45
C SER A 58 -35.56 0.23 6.97
N TRP A 59 -34.38 0.77 6.65
CA TRP A 59 -33.90 0.88 5.27
C TRP A 59 -33.88 -0.49 4.54
N LEU A 60 -33.47 -1.56 5.20
CA LEU A 60 -33.52 -2.92 4.65
C LEU A 60 -34.97 -3.43 4.47
N GLY A 61 -35.88 -3.04 5.34
CA GLY A 61 -37.31 -3.33 5.20
C GLY A 61 -37.90 -2.73 3.93
N THR A 62 -37.51 -1.52 3.54
CA THR A 62 -37.97 -0.86 2.29
C THR A 62 -37.43 -1.53 1.03
N ILE A 63 -36.34 -2.32 1.12
CA ILE A 63 -35.73 -3.04 -0.01
C ILE A 63 -36.40 -4.43 -0.22
N GLY A 64 -37.23 -4.88 0.73
CA GLY A 64 -37.97 -6.14 0.57
C GLY A 64 -37.68 -7.20 1.64
N PHE A 65 -36.86 -6.91 2.64
CA PHE A 65 -36.63 -7.79 3.78
C PHE A 65 -37.67 -7.50 4.89
N ASN A 66 -38.80 -8.19 4.86
CA ASN A 66 -39.95 -7.90 5.72
C ASN A 66 -39.80 -8.35 7.17
N THR A 67 -38.91 -9.29 7.45
CA THR A 67 -38.71 -9.80 8.81
C THR A 67 -37.36 -9.35 9.38
N VAL A 68 -37.30 -9.09 10.68
CA VAL A 68 -36.06 -8.71 11.37
C VAL A 68 -34.94 -9.74 11.19
N PRO A 69 -35.22 -11.06 11.31
CA PRO A 69 -34.21 -12.10 11.05
C PRO A 69 -33.63 -12.05 9.64
N ASP A 70 -34.45 -11.81 8.60
CA ASP A 70 -33.99 -11.72 7.20
C ASP A 70 -33.12 -10.49 7.00
N GLN A 71 -33.46 -9.36 7.62
CA GLN A 71 -32.64 -8.14 7.59
C GLN A 71 -31.28 -8.36 8.25
N LEU A 72 -31.23 -9.02 9.40
CA LEU A 72 -29.99 -9.34 10.08
C LEU A 72 -29.13 -10.32 9.28
N LEU A 73 -29.75 -11.32 8.66
CA LEU A 73 -29.05 -12.26 7.78
C LEU A 73 -28.46 -11.55 6.55
N ALA A 74 -29.25 -10.70 5.91
CA ALA A 74 -28.77 -9.87 4.78
C ALA A 74 -27.58 -9.01 5.21
N LEU A 75 -27.67 -8.35 6.37
CA LEU A 75 -26.59 -7.53 6.91
C LEU A 75 -25.33 -8.36 7.19
N ALA A 76 -25.47 -9.57 7.76
CA ALA A 76 -24.36 -10.47 8.02
C ALA A 76 -23.65 -10.89 6.70
N VAL A 77 -24.44 -11.23 5.67
CA VAL A 77 -23.89 -11.58 4.34
C VAL A 77 -23.17 -10.39 3.71
N ILE A 78 -23.78 -9.22 3.73
CA ILE A 78 -23.16 -7.98 3.20
C ILE A 78 -21.85 -7.69 3.95
N SER A 79 -21.85 -7.77 5.27
CA SER A 79 -20.67 -7.55 6.10
C SER A 79 -19.56 -8.55 5.76
N PHE A 80 -19.89 -9.82 5.55
CA PHE A 80 -18.93 -10.83 5.16
C PHE A 80 -18.27 -10.53 3.81
N PHE A 81 -19.04 -10.11 2.81
CA PHE A 81 -18.49 -9.74 1.51
C PHE A 81 -17.62 -8.47 1.57
N ILE A 82 -18.04 -7.47 2.34
CA ILE A 82 -17.28 -6.24 2.52
C ILE A 82 -15.91 -6.54 3.18
N TRP A 83 -15.89 -7.30 4.25
CA TRP A 83 -14.64 -7.64 4.94
C TRP A 83 -13.73 -8.56 4.10
N SER A 84 -14.34 -9.48 3.33
CA SER A 84 -13.58 -10.30 2.38
C SER A 84 -12.92 -9.45 1.30
N ALA A 85 -13.64 -8.47 0.77
CA ALA A 85 -13.11 -7.53 -0.22
C ALA A 85 -12.02 -6.62 0.39
N GLU A 86 -12.24 -6.09 1.58
CA GLU A 86 -11.25 -5.30 2.34
C GLU A 86 -9.94 -6.08 2.49
N SER A 87 -10.00 -7.30 3.06
CA SER A 87 -8.83 -8.17 3.26
C SER A 87 -8.13 -8.51 1.94
N PHE A 88 -8.89 -8.70 0.87
CA PHE A 88 -8.31 -8.95 -0.45
C PHE A 88 -7.54 -7.74 -0.99
N PHE A 89 -8.10 -6.55 -0.89
CA PHE A 89 -7.42 -5.33 -1.33
C PHE A 89 -6.24 -4.97 -0.41
N GLU A 90 -6.35 -5.22 0.89
CA GLU A 90 -5.25 -5.06 1.83
C GLU A 90 -4.04 -5.94 1.45
N TYR A 91 -4.29 -7.20 1.16
CA TYR A 91 -3.26 -8.12 0.70
C TYR A 91 -2.61 -7.65 -0.62
N LEU A 92 -3.43 -7.21 -1.58
CA LEU A 92 -2.94 -6.77 -2.89
C LEU A 92 -2.04 -5.53 -2.78
N TYR A 93 -2.50 -4.48 -2.10
CA TYR A 93 -1.68 -3.28 -1.99
C TYR A 93 -0.42 -3.52 -1.16
N GLY A 94 -0.50 -4.35 -0.12
CA GLY A 94 0.66 -4.76 0.67
C GLY A 94 1.72 -5.48 -0.17
N LEU A 95 1.30 -6.40 -1.05
CA LEU A 95 2.20 -7.05 -2.00
C LEU A 95 2.84 -6.05 -2.97
N MET A 96 2.04 -5.14 -3.53
CA MET A 96 2.54 -4.16 -4.51
C MET A 96 3.56 -3.21 -3.91
N TRP A 97 3.29 -2.67 -2.70
CA TRP A 97 4.22 -1.81 -1.99
C TRP A 97 5.50 -2.53 -1.60
N ARG A 98 5.40 -3.78 -1.15
CA ARG A 98 6.57 -4.61 -0.82
C ARG A 98 7.43 -4.88 -2.04
N ASN A 99 6.82 -5.25 -3.16
CA ASN A 99 7.53 -5.46 -4.42
C ASN A 99 8.21 -4.18 -4.92
N LEU A 100 7.53 -3.03 -4.80
CA LEU A 100 8.10 -1.73 -5.17
C LEU A 100 9.30 -1.38 -4.28
N ALA A 101 9.18 -1.58 -2.97
CA ALA A 101 10.26 -1.34 -2.02
C ALA A 101 11.49 -2.22 -2.34
N GLN A 102 11.29 -3.52 -2.53
CA GLN A 102 12.37 -4.46 -2.85
C GLN A 102 13.07 -4.12 -4.17
N ARG A 103 12.31 -3.77 -5.22
CA ARG A 103 12.90 -3.36 -6.52
C ARG A 103 13.69 -2.07 -6.38
N THR A 104 13.18 -1.11 -5.62
CA THR A 104 13.87 0.16 -5.37
C THR A 104 15.16 -0.06 -4.58
N GLN A 105 15.10 -0.87 -3.53
CA GLN A 105 16.26 -1.24 -2.72
C GLN A 105 17.33 -1.95 -3.57
N HIS A 106 16.93 -2.94 -4.38
CA HIS A 106 17.85 -3.64 -5.27
C HIS A 106 18.52 -2.69 -6.28
N TYR A 107 17.74 -1.80 -6.90
CA TYR A 107 18.27 -0.80 -7.82
C TYR A 107 19.28 0.13 -7.16
N LEU A 108 18.97 0.63 -5.95
CA LEU A 108 19.88 1.51 -5.20
C LEU A 108 21.16 0.78 -4.82
N ARG A 109 21.05 -0.48 -4.40
CA ARG A 109 22.22 -1.30 -4.06
C ARG A 109 23.15 -1.51 -5.25
N ILE A 110 22.61 -1.89 -6.41
CA ILE A 110 23.41 -2.03 -7.64
C ILE A 110 24.09 -0.70 -7.99
N LYS A 111 23.36 0.41 -7.92
CA LYS A 111 23.89 1.73 -8.27
C LYS A 111 24.98 2.18 -7.30
N ALA A 112 24.84 1.87 -6.02
CA ALA A 112 25.87 2.13 -5.02
C ALA A 112 27.12 1.29 -5.29
N TYR A 113 26.99 0.01 -5.60
CA TYR A 113 28.11 -0.86 -5.99
C TYR A 113 28.84 -0.36 -7.25
N ASP A 114 28.09 0.00 -8.31
CA ASP A 114 28.66 0.53 -9.54
C ASP A 114 29.44 1.85 -9.28
N HIS A 115 28.93 2.66 -8.37
CA HIS A 115 29.64 3.87 -7.96
C HIS A 115 30.93 3.56 -7.20
N LEU A 116 30.88 2.65 -6.23
CA LEU A 116 32.05 2.25 -5.46
C LEU A 116 33.15 1.63 -6.32
N GLN A 117 32.80 0.79 -7.30
CA GLN A 117 33.76 0.18 -8.21
C GLN A 117 34.52 1.21 -9.10
N LYS A 118 33.95 2.41 -9.27
CA LYS A 118 34.57 3.49 -10.03
C LYS A 118 35.42 4.44 -9.20
N LEU A 119 35.48 4.22 -7.86
CA LEU A 119 36.34 4.99 -6.97
C LEU A 119 37.78 4.47 -7.04
N GLU A 120 38.74 5.38 -6.89
CA GLU A 120 40.16 5.03 -6.87
C GLU A 120 40.54 4.24 -5.63
N MET A 121 41.59 3.42 -5.72
CA MET A 121 42.09 2.57 -4.65
C MET A 121 42.42 3.36 -3.37
N THR A 122 42.91 4.58 -3.53
CA THR A 122 43.23 5.52 -2.45
C THR A 122 42.04 5.81 -1.52
N PHE A 123 40.81 5.75 -2.05
CA PHE A 123 39.60 5.94 -1.26
C PHE A 123 39.38 4.79 -0.28
N PHE A 124 39.67 3.57 -0.70
CA PHE A 124 39.52 2.37 0.15
C PHE A 124 40.60 2.23 1.22
N GLU A 125 41.75 2.85 1.02
CA GLU A 125 42.84 2.93 2.00
C GLU A 125 42.57 3.97 3.08
N SER A 126 41.83 5.04 2.75
CA SER A 126 41.54 6.16 3.65
C SER A 126 40.26 5.97 4.47
N ASP A 127 39.31 5.17 4.00
CA ASP A 127 38.04 4.97 4.67
C ASP A 127 37.89 3.51 5.12
N ASN A 128 37.20 3.32 6.24
CA ASN A 128 37.06 2.01 6.85
C ASN A 128 36.12 1.12 6.00
N THR A 129 36.67 0.20 5.23
CA THR A 129 35.95 -0.72 4.33
C THR A 129 34.78 -1.42 5.02
N GLY A 130 34.90 -1.71 6.32
CA GLY A 130 33.83 -2.27 7.14
C GLY A 130 32.60 -1.36 7.25
N ARG A 131 32.82 -0.04 7.41
CA ARG A 131 31.74 0.95 7.47
C ARG A 131 31.00 1.05 6.14
N LEU A 132 31.72 1.01 5.01
CA LEU A 132 31.11 1.01 3.68
C LEU A 132 30.22 -0.21 3.45
N MET A 133 30.67 -1.39 3.92
CA MET A 133 29.88 -2.61 3.81
C MET A 133 28.61 -2.57 4.67
N THR A 134 28.68 -1.98 5.88
CA THR A 134 27.51 -1.79 6.74
C THR A 134 26.48 -0.87 6.08
N VAL A 135 26.91 0.26 5.54
CA VAL A 135 26.02 1.21 4.83
C VAL A 135 25.34 0.55 3.63
N LEU A 136 26.07 -0.27 2.87
CA LEU A 136 25.51 -0.99 1.71
C LEU A 136 24.52 -2.09 2.08
N ASN A 137 24.70 -2.71 3.23
CA ASN A 137 23.89 -3.85 3.64
C ASN A 137 22.70 -3.44 4.51
N ASP A 138 22.88 -2.49 5.41
CA ASP A 138 21.91 -2.17 6.45
C ASP A 138 21.13 -0.87 6.17
N ASP A 139 21.74 0.11 5.47
CA ASP A 139 21.13 1.43 5.23
C ASP A 139 20.43 1.55 3.84
N ILE A 140 20.52 0.54 2.99
CA ILE A 140 19.85 0.46 1.69
C ILE A 140 18.85 -0.71 1.71
#